data_86ad01677beabc9937ab46059252e546
#
_entry.id   86ad01677beabc9937ab46059252e546
#
_cell.length_a   1.000
_cell.length_b   1.000
_cell.length_c   1.000
_cell.angle_alpha   90.00
_cell.angle_beta   90.00
_cell.angle_gamma   90.00
#
_symmetry.space_group_name_H-M   'P 1'
#
loop_
_entity.id
_entity.type
_entity.pdbx_description
1 polymer ?
#
loop_
_entity_poly.entity_id
_entity_poly.type
_entity_poly.pdbx_seq_one_letter_code
_entity_poly.pdbx_strand_id
1 'polypeptide(L)'
;MYLSDMHTHSIASGHGTECTITNMARAAAEKGLRLLGITDHGPGTLAAGTSSYFRSFTYSPKKHFGVELLYGIELNILDRSGTVDLDQELLCKLDYAIASMHAWNYRCGTRAENTEAFINVMKNPCVKILGHSDNTHYPVNYDARARAARETGTIFEINEASLAPYGYRGDTRENCFEILRCCRKYDLPLLLSSDSHGPEHIGDFTCAAEFVHQAMFPEQLILNNQLPRLKVFLQTRE
;
A
#
# COMPACT_ATOMS: atom_id res chain seq x y z
N MET A 1 -18.41 1.08 -7.36
CA MET A 1 -17.22 1.70 -7.99
C MET A 1 -16.45 2.42 -6.88
N TYR A 2 -15.15 2.22 -6.78
CA TYR A 2 -14.28 2.90 -5.81
C TYR A 2 -13.69 4.17 -6.43
N LEU A 3 -13.39 5.18 -5.59
CA LEU A 3 -12.96 6.50 -6.04
C LEU A 3 -11.45 6.75 -5.89
N SER A 4 -10.74 5.87 -5.22
CA SER A 4 -9.30 6.00 -5.02
C SER A 4 -8.58 4.66 -5.17
N ASP A 5 -7.33 4.74 -5.66
CA ASP A 5 -6.36 3.65 -5.68
C ASP A 5 -5.05 4.20 -5.11
N MET A 6 -4.60 3.62 -4.00
CA MET A 6 -3.50 4.19 -3.22
C MET A 6 -2.20 3.37 -3.29
N HIS A 7 -2.15 2.34 -4.16
CA HIS A 7 -0.96 1.52 -4.37
C HIS A 7 -0.81 1.22 -5.85
N THR A 8 0.02 2.02 -6.53
CA THR A 8 0.25 1.92 -7.97
C THR A 8 1.68 2.31 -8.33
N HIS A 9 2.18 1.73 -9.43
CA HIS A 9 3.57 1.77 -9.84
C HIS A 9 3.75 2.33 -11.24
N SER A 10 4.69 3.26 -11.38
CA SER A 10 5.16 3.76 -12.67
C SER A 10 6.41 3.03 -13.13
N ILE A 11 6.93 3.42 -14.28
CA ILE A 11 8.22 2.93 -14.80
C ILE A 11 9.37 3.10 -13.79
N ALA A 12 9.25 4.03 -12.86
CA ALA A 12 10.27 4.27 -11.84
C ALA A 12 10.33 3.20 -10.75
N SER A 13 9.39 2.25 -10.72
CA SER A 13 9.46 1.05 -9.86
C SER A 13 10.51 0.03 -10.31
N GLY A 14 11.11 0.21 -11.49
CA GLY A 14 12.24 -0.59 -11.98
C GLY A 14 11.86 -1.91 -12.63
N HIS A 15 10.63 -2.35 -12.54
CA HIS A 15 10.13 -3.57 -13.17
C HIS A 15 8.62 -3.53 -13.45
N GLY A 16 8.17 -4.42 -14.32
CA GLY A 16 6.76 -4.74 -14.51
C GLY A 16 5.94 -3.71 -15.29
N THR A 17 6.50 -2.53 -15.64
CA THR A 17 5.73 -1.49 -16.34
C THR A 17 6.59 -0.57 -17.20
N GLU A 18 5.98 -0.08 -18.29
CA GLU A 18 6.47 1.04 -19.10
C GLU A 18 5.62 2.31 -18.86
N CYS A 19 4.73 2.28 -17.87
CA CYS A 19 3.72 3.29 -17.64
C CYS A 19 4.32 4.53 -16.94
N THR A 20 4.11 5.70 -17.50
CA THR A 20 4.48 6.96 -16.86
C THR A 20 3.36 7.42 -15.92
N ILE A 21 3.69 8.30 -14.94
CA ILE A 21 2.68 8.92 -14.06
C ILE A 21 1.56 9.59 -14.85
N THR A 22 1.88 10.20 -16.00
CA THR A 22 0.88 10.82 -16.88
C THR A 22 -0.10 9.77 -17.46
N ASN A 23 0.42 8.62 -17.87
CA ASN A 23 -0.42 7.53 -18.38
C ASN A 23 -1.28 6.91 -17.27
N MET A 24 -0.71 6.74 -16.06
CA MET A 24 -1.44 6.28 -14.89
C MET A 24 -2.61 7.21 -14.54
N ALA A 25 -2.35 8.52 -14.49
CA ALA A 25 -3.39 9.51 -14.20
C ALA A 25 -4.50 9.54 -15.27
N ARG A 26 -4.15 9.32 -16.54
CA ARG A 26 -5.13 9.21 -17.64
C ARG A 26 -6.00 7.97 -17.45
N ALA A 27 -5.39 6.80 -17.21
CA ALA A 27 -6.12 5.56 -16.97
C ALA A 27 -7.05 5.67 -15.74
N ALA A 28 -6.56 6.30 -14.67
CA ALA A 28 -7.36 6.57 -13.48
C ALA A 28 -8.59 7.45 -13.79
N ALA A 29 -8.42 8.50 -14.59
CA ALA A 29 -9.51 9.38 -15.02
C ALA A 29 -10.54 8.62 -15.87
N GLU A 30 -10.10 7.82 -16.83
CA GLU A 30 -10.95 7.00 -17.70
C GLU A 30 -11.79 5.99 -16.91
N LYS A 31 -11.23 5.46 -15.80
CA LYS A 31 -11.92 4.53 -14.88
C LYS A 31 -12.72 5.24 -13.78
N GLY A 32 -12.78 6.58 -13.80
CA GLY A 32 -13.58 7.38 -12.87
C GLY A 32 -12.97 7.55 -11.47
N LEU A 33 -11.70 7.23 -11.29
CA LEU A 33 -10.98 7.54 -10.04
C LEU A 33 -10.85 9.07 -9.87
N ARG A 34 -10.87 9.51 -8.62
CA ARG A 34 -10.71 10.91 -8.25
C ARG A 34 -9.43 11.18 -7.47
N LEU A 35 -8.85 10.13 -6.90
CA LEU A 35 -7.61 10.16 -6.13
C LEU A 35 -6.74 8.97 -6.51
N LEU A 36 -5.48 9.22 -6.84
CA LEU A 36 -4.49 8.21 -7.21
C LEU A 36 -3.22 8.39 -6.38
N GLY A 37 -2.75 7.33 -5.77
CA GLY A 37 -1.44 7.26 -5.12
C GLY A 37 -0.36 6.82 -6.11
N ILE A 38 0.73 7.55 -6.19
CA ILE A 38 1.94 7.17 -6.91
C ILE A 38 2.92 6.65 -5.86
N THR A 39 3.15 5.35 -5.83
CA THR A 39 3.88 4.67 -4.74
C THR A 39 4.94 3.73 -5.28
N ASP A 40 5.75 4.24 -6.19
CA ASP A 40 6.87 3.46 -6.74
C ASP A 40 7.74 2.86 -5.63
N HIS A 41 8.35 1.71 -5.94
CA HIS A 41 9.23 1.01 -5.00
C HIS A 41 10.38 1.88 -4.52
N GLY A 42 10.73 1.71 -3.27
CA GLY A 42 11.89 2.35 -2.64
C GLY A 42 13.23 1.99 -3.30
N PRO A 43 14.27 2.81 -3.05
CA PRO A 43 15.58 2.70 -3.71
C PRO A 43 16.30 1.35 -3.49
N GLY A 44 15.89 0.56 -2.53
CA GLY A 44 16.40 -0.80 -2.31
C GLY A 44 15.97 -1.81 -3.36
N THR A 45 14.94 -1.51 -4.17
CA THR A 45 14.48 -2.37 -5.26
C THR A 45 15.38 -2.20 -6.48
N LEU A 46 15.74 -3.31 -7.11
CA LEU A 46 16.61 -3.29 -8.30
C LEU A 46 15.98 -2.46 -9.42
N ALA A 47 16.77 -1.53 -9.97
CA ALA A 47 16.40 -0.59 -11.02
C ALA A 47 15.27 0.40 -10.66
N ALA A 48 14.83 0.47 -9.39
CA ALA A 48 13.90 1.48 -8.94
C ALA A 48 14.49 2.89 -8.90
N GLY A 49 13.61 3.89 -8.74
CA GLY A 49 13.97 5.29 -8.61
C GLY A 49 14.88 5.55 -7.42
N THR A 50 15.86 6.42 -7.59
CA THR A 50 16.75 6.84 -6.50
C THR A 50 16.07 7.84 -5.55
N SER A 51 16.70 8.18 -4.43
CA SER A 51 16.22 9.25 -3.53
C SER A 51 15.96 10.58 -4.26
N SER A 52 16.70 10.87 -5.34
CA SER A 52 16.48 12.07 -6.17
C SER A 52 15.14 12.04 -6.91
N TYR A 53 14.68 10.86 -7.34
CA TYR A 53 13.35 10.68 -7.92
C TYR A 53 12.27 11.06 -6.92
N PHE A 54 12.30 10.50 -5.71
CA PHE A 54 11.32 10.80 -4.66
C PHE A 54 11.37 12.28 -4.22
N ARG A 55 12.56 12.89 -4.23
CA ARG A 55 12.70 14.33 -3.97
C ARG A 55 11.96 15.18 -5.00
N SER A 56 11.90 14.76 -6.26
CA SER A 56 11.19 15.47 -7.32
C SER A 56 9.67 15.56 -7.07
N PHE A 57 9.10 14.68 -6.29
CA PHE A 57 7.67 14.68 -5.94
C PHE A 57 7.23 15.92 -5.18
N THR A 58 8.15 16.58 -4.47
CA THR A 58 7.85 17.83 -3.75
C THR A 58 7.49 18.99 -4.71
N TYR A 59 7.85 18.87 -5.99
CA TYR A 59 7.61 19.88 -7.04
C TYR A 59 6.61 19.38 -8.10
N SER A 60 6.14 18.15 -7.99
CA SER A 60 5.27 17.53 -8.99
C SER A 60 3.84 18.08 -8.91
N PRO A 61 3.16 18.25 -10.06
CA PRO A 61 1.77 18.69 -10.10
C PRO A 61 0.85 17.72 -9.37
N LYS A 62 0.02 18.22 -8.46
CA LYS A 62 -0.89 17.44 -7.64
C LYS A 62 -2.21 17.08 -8.33
N LYS A 63 -2.39 17.40 -9.61
CA LYS A 63 -3.62 17.10 -10.36
C LYS A 63 -3.34 16.91 -11.83
N HIS A 64 -3.83 15.77 -12.40
CA HIS A 64 -3.79 15.45 -13.83
C HIS A 64 -5.14 14.89 -14.28
N PHE A 65 -5.63 15.29 -15.45
CA PHE A 65 -6.90 14.83 -16.05
C PHE A 65 -8.11 14.85 -15.09
N GLY A 66 -8.12 15.78 -14.13
CA GLY A 66 -9.17 15.85 -13.11
C GLY A 66 -8.94 14.96 -11.89
N VAL A 67 -7.98 14.04 -11.92
CA VAL A 67 -7.58 13.17 -10.81
C VAL A 67 -6.57 13.91 -9.92
N GLU A 68 -6.79 13.89 -8.62
CA GLU A 68 -5.81 14.33 -7.61
C GLU A 68 -4.74 13.25 -7.42
N LEU A 69 -3.48 13.65 -7.34
CA LEU A 69 -2.35 12.75 -7.13
C LEU A 69 -1.76 12.96 -5.73
N LEU A 70 -1.58 11.86 -5.01
CA LEU A 70 -0.74 11.81 -3.82
C LEU A 70 0.57 11.08 -4.15
N TYR A 71 1.68 11.70 -3.80
CA TYR A 71 3.00 11.17 -4.06
C TYR A 71 3.57 10.52 -2.81
N GLY A 72 3.55 9.21 -2.81
CA GLY A 72 4.06 8.36 -1.74
C GLY A 72 5.25 7.53 -2.20
N ILE A 73 5.46 6.44 -1.50
CA ILE A 73 6.48 5.43 -1.76
C ILE A 73 6.00 4.08 -1.22
N GLU A 74 6.34 3.01 -1.90
CA GLU A 74 6.32 1.69 -1.30
C GLU A 74 7.73 1.34 -0.80
N LEU A 75 7.91 1.46 0.51
CA LEU A 75 9.15 1.18 1.23
C LEU A 75 9.42 -0.32 1.33
N ASN A 76 10.67 -0.70 1.17
CA ASN A 76 11.14 -2.02 1.57
C ASN A 76 11.43 -2.04 3.08
N ILE A 77 10.82 -2.96 3.81
CA ILE A 77 11.27 -3.32 5.16
C ILE A 77 12.56 -4.12 4.99
N LEU A 78 13.66 -3.66 5.62
CA LEU A 78 14.98 -4.25 5.43
C LEU A 78 15.36 -5.27 6.50
N ASP A 79 14.85 -5.07 7.71
CA ASP A 79 15.21 -5.89 8.85
C ASP A 79 14.10 -5.94 9.92
N ARG A 80 14.35 -6.73 10.95
CA ARG A 80 13.44 -6.91 12.09
C ARG A 80 13.23 -5.63 12.90
N SER A 81 14.16 -4.69 12.89
CA SER A 81 14.00 -3.41 13.60
C SER A 81 13.05 -2.43 12.88
N GLY A 82 12.57 -2.78 11.68
CA GLY A 82 11.69 -1.95 10.87
C GLY A 82 12.44 -0.86 10.11
N THR A 83 13.75 -1.04 9.89
CA THR A 83 14.54 -0.18 9.01
C THR A 83 13.98 -0.21 7.59
N VAL A 84 13.94 0.95 6.95
CA VAL A 84 13.43 1.12 5.58
C VAL A 84 14.48 1.76 4.66
N ASP A 85 14.26 1.68 3.37
CA ASP A 85 15.22 2.04 2.32
C ASP A 85 15.15 3.50 1.84
N LEU A 86 14.46 4.39 2.55
CA LEU A 86 14.49 5.82 2.31
C LEU A 86 14.81 6.58 3.60
N ASP A 87 15.62 7.64 3.50
CA ASP A 87 15.93 8.46 4.67
C ASP A 87 14.69 9.19 5.22
N GLN A 88 14.66 9.36 6.55
CA GLN A 88 13.50 9.89 7.25
C GLN A 88 13.16 11.34 6.85
N GLU A 89 14.18 12.17 6.57
CA GLU A 89 13.94 13.56 6.19
C GLU A 89 13.18 13.67 4.86
N LEU A 90 13.57 12.86 3.88
CA LEU A 90 12.89 12.81 2.59
C LEU A 90 11.52 12.13 2.70
N LEU A 91 11.44 11.04 3.45
CA LEU A 91 10.19 10.33 3.69
C LEU A 91 9.10 11.25 4.24
N CYS A 92 9.46 12.15 5.17
CA CYS A 92 8.54 13.12 5.74
C CYS A 92 8.06 14.22 4.76
N LYS A 93 8.69 14.33 3.59
CA LYS A 93 8.27 15.27 2.52
C LYS A 93 7.27 14.65 1.54
N LEU A 94 7.12 13.33 1.57
CA LEU A 94 6.12 12.62 0.76
C LEU A 94 4.74 12.70 1.42
N ASP A 95 3.69 12.45 0.65
CA ASP A 95 2.32 12.53 1.19
C ASP A 95 2.06 11.37 2.18
N TYR A 96 2.57 10.16 1.91
CA TYR A 96 2.47 8.98 2.78
C TYR A 96 3.45 7.89 2.32
N ALA A 97 3.57 6.82 3.12
CA ALA A 97 4.31 5.63 2.74
C ALA A 97 3.49 4.35 2.98
N ILE A 98 3.68 3.41 2.08
CA ILE A 98 3.35 1.99 2.24
C ILE A 98 4.62 1.29 2.71
N ALA A 99 4.51 0.31 3.58
CA ALA A 99 5.65 -0.53 3.98
C ALA A 99 5.36 -1.99 3.69
N SER A 100 6.27 -2.63 2.95
CA SER A 100 6.10 -3.99 2.44
C SER A 100 7.34 -4.85 2.67
N MET A 101 7.15 -6.17 2.74
CA MET A 101 8.23 -7.15 2.71
C MET A 101 8.39 -7.69 1.30
N HIS A 102 9.58 -7.50 0.71
CA HIS A 102 9.95 -8.04 -0.59
C HIS A 102 11.13 -9.01 -0.45
N ALA A 103 11.09 -10.12 -1.18
CA ALA A 103 12.06 -11.21 -1.04
C ALA A 103 13.52 -10.80 -1.31
N TRP A 104 13.72 -9.77 -2.12
CA TRP A 104 15.04 -9.23 -2.43
C TRP A 104 15.63 -8.36 -1.32
N ASN A 105 14.77 -7.81 -0.45
CA ASN A 105 15.16 -6.82 0.58
C ASN A 105 15.03 -7.37 2.00
N TYR A 106 14.07 -8.27 2.24
CA TYR A 106 13.81 -8.84 3.55
C TYR A 106 13.97 -10.36 3.56
N ARG A 107 14.90 -10.85 4.37
CA ARG A 107 15.05 -12.29 4.60
C ARG A 107 13.95 -12.75 5.54
N CYS A 108 13.08 -13.63 5.05
CA CYS A 108 12.02 -14.22 5.86
C CYS A 108 12.57 -14.86 7.14
N GLY A 109 12.05 -14.42 8.27
CA GLY A 109 12.34 -14.94 9.60
C GLY A 109 11.23 -15.86 10.12
N THR A 110 11.26 -16.12 11.40
CA THR A 110 10.17 -16.78 12.12
C THR A 110 8.91 -15.91 12.13
N ARG A 111 7.76 -16.50 12.44
CA ARG A 111 6.50 -15.74 12.62
C ARG A 111 6.65 -14.57 13.60
N ALA A 112 7.41 -14.75 14.67
CA ALA A 112 7.63 -13.70 15.66
C ALA A 112 8.48 -12.57 15.09
N GLU A 113 9.57 -12.88 14.39
CA GLU A 113 10.47 -11.90 13.80
C GLU A 113 9.81 -11.09 12.69
N ASN A 114 9.07 -11.74 11.79
CA ASN A 114 8.31 -11.05 10.75
C ASN A 114 7.23 -10.13 11.36
N THR A 115 6.55 -10.60 12.42
CA THR A 115 5.56 -9.78 13.12
C THR A 115 6.20 -8.55 13.75
N GLU A 116 7.35 -8.71 14.41
CA GLU A 116 8.09 -7.62 15.05
C GLU A 116 8.57 -6.59 14.01
N ALA A 117 9.05 -7.02 12.84
CA ALA A 117 9.45 -6.11 11.77
C ALA A 117 8.28 -5.22 11.32
N PHE A 118 7.08 -5.79 11.11
CA PHE A 118 5.89 -5.00 10.80
C PHE A 118 5.49 -4.06 11.94
N ILE A 119 5.54 -4.51 13.20
CA ILE A 119 5.21 -3.67 14.35
C ILE A 119 6.22 -2.51 14.48
N ASN A 120 7.49 -2.76 14.22
CA ASN A 120 8.52 -1.74 14.33
C ASN A 120 8.40 -0.70 13.21
N VAL A 121 8.13 -1.10 11.97
CA VAL A 121 7.97 -0.14 10.86
C VAL A 121 6.73 0.74 11.05
N MET A 122 5.64 0.24 11.64
CA MET A 122 4.45 1.03 11.96
C MET A 122 4.71 2.18 12.96
N LYS A 123 5.79 2.12 13.74
CA LYS A 123 6.18 3.22 14.63
C LYS A 123 6.69 4.45 13.89
N ASN A 124 7.02 4.30 12.61
CA ASN A 124 7.37 5.44 11.75
C ASN A 124 6.09 6.20 11.37
N PRO A 125 5.91 7.46 11.77
CA PRO A 125 4.67 8.20 11.56
C PRO A 125 4.35 8.49 10.08
N CYS A 126 5.32 8.32 9.18
CA CYS A 126 5.12 8.47 7.74
C CYS A 126 4.54 7.20 7.09
N VAL A 127 4.66 6.03 7.74
CA VAL A 127 4.09 4.76 7.28
C VAL A 127 2.61 4.72 7.63
N LYS A 128 1.76 4.69 6.61
CA LYS A 128 0.30 4.72 6.76
C LYS A 128 -0.39 3.43 6.34
N ILE A 129 0.24 2.67 5.48
CA ILE A 129 -0.33 1.44 4.92
C ILE A 129 0.68 0.31 5.04
N LEU A 130 0.23 -0.87 5.43
CA LEU A 130 0.98 -2.11 5.27
C LEU A 130 0.58 -2.75 3.95
N GLY A 131 1.54 -2.78 2.99
CA GLY A 131 1.34 -3.31 1.67
C GLY A 131 1.33 -4.84 1.68
N HIS A 132 0.45 -5.44 0.86
CA HIS A 132 0.29 -6.90 0.63
C HIS A 132 0.78 -7.79 1.79
N SER A 133 0.40 -7.40 2.99
CA SER A 133 0.83 -8.04 4.24
C SER A 133 0.14 -9.39 4.51
N ASP A 134 -0.59 -9.87 3.52
CA ASP A 134 -1.20 -11.18 3.34
C ASP A 134 -0.26 -12.21 2.70
N ASN A 135 0.92 -11.79 2.18
CA ASN A 135 1.87 -12.63 1.48
C ASN A 135 2.25 -13.88 2.30
N THR A 136 1.98 -15.06 1.73
CA THR A 136 2.17 -16.35 2.41
C THR A 136 3.63 -16.68 2.71
N HIS A 137 4.55 -16.02 2.01
CA HIS A 137 5.99 -16.19 2.24
C HIS A 137 6.44 -15.68 3.62
N TYR A 138 5.69 -14.75 4.22
CA TYR A 138 6.02 -14.12 5.49
C TYR A 138 4.98 -14.45 6.56
N PRO A 139 5.09 -15.58 7.27
CA PRO A 139 4.16 -15.91 8.34
C PRO A 139 4.21 -14.85 9.44
N VAL A 140 3.03 -14.38 9.90
CA VAL A 140 2.89 -13.31 10.87
C VAL A 140 1.76 -13.58 11.88
N ASN A 141 1.75 -12.80 12.97
CA ASN A 141 0.63 -12.76 13.91
C ASN A 141 -0.29 -11.58 13.57
N TYR A 142 -1.41 -11.85 12.92
CA TYR A 142 -2.37 -10.84 12.46
C TYR A 142 -2.96 -10.02 13.62
N ASP A 143 -3.30 -10.69 14.74
CA ASP A 143 -3.88 -10.00 15.90
C ASP A 143 -2.88 -9.01 16.55
N ALA A 144 -1.62 -9.39 16.69
CA ALA A 144 -0.59 -8.51 17.23
C ALA A 144 -0.36 -7.29 16.33
N ARG A 145 -0.31 -7.49 14.99
CA ARG A 145 -0.18 -6.39 14.02
C ARG A 145 -1.38 -5.46 14.06
N ALA A 146 -2.60 -6.00 14.14
CA ALA A 146 -3.81 -5.17 14.18
C ALA A 146 -3.88 -4.31 15.46
N ARG A 147 -3.42 -4.83 16.60
CA ARG A 147 -3.29 -4.00 17.82
C ARG A 147 -2.30 -2.86 17.62
N ALA A 148 -1.11 -3.16 17.10
CA ALA A 148 -0.12 -2.13 16.79
C ALA A 148 -0.62 -1.12 15.76
N ALA A 149 -1.31 -1.56 14.72
CA ALA A 149 -1.90 -0.69 13.70
C ALA A 149 -2.92 0.29 14.31
N ARG A 150 -3.72 -0.16 15.28
CA ARG A 150 -4.65 0.71 16.02
C ARG A 150 -3.91 1.79 16.84
N GLU A 151 -2.79 1.43 17.45
CA GLU A 151 -2.00 2.33 18.28
C GLU A 151 -1.23 3.38 17.44
N THR A 152 -0.76 2.98 16.26
CA THR A 152 0.08 3.82 15.39
C THR A 152 -0.72 4.58 14.32
N GLY A 153 -2.00 4.29 14.14
CA GLY A 153 -2.79 4.85 13.06
C GLY A 153 -2.36 4.32 11.67
N THR A 154 -1.85 3.09 11.58
CA THR A 154 -1.55 2.43 10.31
C THR A 154 -2.72 1.54 9.90
N ILE A 155 -2.96 1.35 8.60
CA ILE A 155 -4.01 0.47 8.09
C ILE A 155 -3.43 -0.65 7.22
N PHE A 156 -4.27 -1.67 7.01
CA PHE A 156 -3.99 -2.73 6.05
C PHE A 156 -4.59 -2.41 4.69
N GLU A 157 -4.01 -2.99 3.65
CA GLU A 157 -4.68 -3.13 2.37
C GLU A 157 -5.18 -4.56 2.16
N ILE A 158 -6.24 -4.70 1.37
CA ILE A 158 -6.58 -5.92 0.64
C ILE A 158 -6.14 -5.69 -0.79
N ASN A 159 -5.11 -6.41 -1.20
CA ASN A 159 -4.38 -6.18 -2.44
C ASN A 159 -4.97 -7.03 -3.57
N GLU A 160 -5.38 -6.39 -4.67
CA GLU A 160 -5.95 -7.07 -5.84
C GLU A 160 -4.96 -8.07 -6.44
N ALA A 161 -3.69 -7.65 -6.63
CA ALA A 161 -2.66 -8.52 -7.21
C ALA A 161 -2.33 -9.75 -6.34
N SER A 162 -2.69 -9.75 -5.05
CA SER A 162 -2.58 -10.92 -4.19
C SER A 162 -3.70 -11.93 -4.40
N LEU A 163 -4.89 -11.48 -4.80
CA LEU A 163 -6.11 -12.30 -4.92
C LEU A 163 -6.42 -12.68 -6.38
N ALA A 164 -5.89 -11.93 -7.33
CA ALA A 164 -6.10 -12.15 -8.75
C ALA A 164 -5.44 -13.46 -9.23
N PRO A 165 -5.95 -14.09 -10.31
CA PRO A 165 -5.39 -15.34 -10.84
C PRO A 165 -3.93 -15.25 -11.27
N TYR A 166 -3.42 -14.05 -11.55
CA TYR A 166 -2.02 -13.78 -11.90
C TYR A 166 -1.13 -13.52 -10.66
N GLY A 167 -1.71 -13.60 -9.46
CA GLY A 167 -0.97 -13.37 -8.21
C GLY A 167 0.16 -14.39 -8.01
N TYR A 168 1.29 -13.91 -7.49
CA TYR A 168 2.50 -14.71 -7.26
C TYR A 168 2.84 -14.91 -5.77
N ARG A 169 1.96 -14.43 -4.85
CA ARG A 169 2.19 -14.46 -3.39
C ARG A 169 1.66 -15.72 -2.70
N GLY A 170 1.29 -16.74 -3.50
CA GLY A 170 0.65 -17.96 -3.03
C GLY A 170 -0.86 -17.80 -2.82
N ASP A 171 -1.50 -18.78 -2.19
CA ASP A 171 -2.92 -18.64 -1.82
C ASP A 171 -3.04 -17.76 -0.57
N THR A 172 -3.36 -16.49 -0.79
CA THR A 172 -3.43 -15.47 0.25
C THR A 172 -4.81 -15.33 0.89
N ARG A 173 -5.81 -16.08 0.43
CA ARG A 173 -7.22 -15.89 0.86
C ARG A 173 -7.42 -16.07 2.37
N GLU A 174 -6.81 -17.06 2.98
CA GLU A 174 -6.88 -17.27 4.42
C GLU A 174 -6.25 -16.10 5.19
N ASN A 175 -5.11 -15.62 4.72
CA ASN A 175 -4.41 -14.47 5.30
C ASN A 175 -5.23 -13.17 5.18
N CYS A 176 -5.83 -12.93 4.01
CA CYS A 176 -6.75 -11.81 3.80
C CYS A 176 -7.96 -11.91 4.75
N PHE A 177 -8.52 -13.11 4.94
CA PHE A 177 -9.61 -13.31 5.88
C PHE A 177 -9.21 -12.97 7.32
N GLU A 178 -8.02 -13.37 7.75
CA GLU A 178 -7.47 -13.00 9.07
C GLU A 178 -7.28 -11.48 9.21
N ILE A 179 -6.83 -10.79 8.16
CA ILE A 179 -6.76 -9.31 8.14
C ILE A 179 -8.16 -8.73 8.35
N LEU A 180 -9.17 -9.15 7.56
CA LEU A 180 -10.54 -8.65 7.70
C LEU A 180 -11.12 -8.94 9.09
N ARG A 181 -10.87 -10.14 9.63
CA ARG A 181 -11.31 -10.52 10.98
C ARG A 181 -10.72 -9.59 12.05
N CYS A 182 -9.42 -9.30 11.94
CA CYS A 182 -8.73 -8.41 12.86
C CYS A 182 -9.19 -6.95 12.70
N CYS A 183 -9.35 -6.46 11.48
CA CYS A 183 -9.86 -5.13 11.22
C CYS A 183 -11.26 -4.94 11.82
N ARG A 184 -12.15 -5.92 11.67
CA ARG A 184 -13.47 -5.90 12.31
C ARG A 184 -13.38 -5.89 13.83
N LYS A 185 -12.53 -6.74 14.40
CA LYS A 185 -12.34 -6.86 15.86
C LYS A 185 -11.91 -5.55 16.52
N TYR A 186 -11.05 -4.81 15.85
CA TYR A 186 -10.42 -3.59 16.37
C TYR A 186 -10.98 -2.29 15.78
N ASP A 187 -12.05 -2.37 14.99
CA ASP A 187 -12.68 -1.24 14.28
C ASP A 187 -11.64 -0.46 13.44
N LEU A 188 -10.78 -1.19 12.75
CA LEU A 188 -9.74 -0.63 11.89
C LEU A 188 -10.27 -0.44 10.47
N PRO A 189 -10.07 0.75 9.88
CA PRO A 189 -10.31 0.93 8.46
C PRO A 189 -9.25 0.20 7.62
N LEU A 190 -9.60 -0.04 6.35
CA LEU A 190 -8.69 -0.61 5.36
C LEU A 190 -8.88 0.04 3.99
N LEU A 191 -7.97 -0.30 3.08
CA LEU A 191 -8.03 0.05 1.66
C LEU A 191 -8.09 -1.20 0.79
N LEU A 192 -8.75 -1.08 -0.34
CA LEU A 192 -8.52 -1.95 -1.49
C LEU A 192 -7.49 -1.26 -2.38
N SER A 193 -6.50 -1.99 -2.84
CA SER A 193 -5.40 -1.46 -3.67
C SER A 193 -5.17 -2.37 -4.85
N SER A 194 -4.88 -1.79 -6.01
CA SER A 194 -4.62 -2.58 -7.21
C SER A 194 -3.22 -3.18 -7.26
N ASP A 195 -2.24 -2.47 -6.71
CA ASP A 195 -0.81 -2.77 -6.87
C ASP A 195 -0.43 -2.82 -8.36
N SER A 196 -1.06 -1.91 -9.11
CA SER A 196 -0.98 -1.90 -10.56
C SER A 196 0.41 -1.51 -11.04
N HIS A 197 0.96 -2.32 -11.95
CA HIS A 197 2.19 -2.06 -12.70
C HIS A 197 1.90 -1.71 -14.18
N GLY A 198 0.67 -1.31 -14.50
CA GLY A 198 0.27 -0.91 -15.83
C GLY A 198 -1.09 -0.22 -15.84
N PRO A 199 -1.42 0.57 -16.87
CA PRO A 199 -2.64 1.36 -16.92
C PRO A 199 -3.91 0.50 -16.92
N GLU A 200 -3.82 -0.75 -17.35
CA GLU A 200 -4.93 -1.71 -17.44
C GLU A 200 -5.47 -2.13 -16.08
N HIS A 201 -4.59 -2.21 -15.06
CA HIS A 201 -4.95 -2.66 -13.71
C HIS A 201 -5.22 -1.51 -12.72
N ILE A 202 -4.93 -0.26 -13.08
CA ILE A 202 -5.25 0.88 -12.21
C ILE A 202 -6.74 0.90 -11.90
N GLY A 203 -7.08 0.94 -10.60
CA GLY A 203 -8.47 0.94 -10.14
C GLY A 203 -9.23 -0.36 -10.40
N ASP A 204 -8.53 -1.44 -10.77
CA ASP A 204 -9.10 -2.78 -10.78
C ASP A 204 -9.08 -3.34 -9.35
N PHE A 205 -10.25 -3.63 -8.82
CA PHE A 205 -10.46 -4.20 -7.50
C PHE A 205 -11.42 -5.39 -7.59
N THR A 206 -11.46 -6.08 -8.71
CA THR A 206 -12.48 -7.10 -8.98
C THR A 206 -12.45 -8.21 -7.94
N CYS A 207 -11.28 -8.82 -7.71
CA CYS A 207 -11.12 -9.91 -6.74
C CYS A 207 -11.18 -9.40 -5.30
N ALA A 208 -10.53 -8.26 -5.00
CA ALA A 208 -10.53 -7.67 -3.66
C ALA A 208 -11.93 -7.23 -3.23
N ALA A 209 -12.69 -6.59 -4.12
CA ALA A 209 -14.06 -6.17 -3.85
C ALA A 209 -15.01 -7.36 -3.65
N GLU A 210 -14.90 -8.38 -4.50
CA GLU A 210 -15.67 -9.62 -4.34
C GLU A 210 -15.34 -10.30 -2.99
N PHE A 211 -14.06 -10.37 -2.64
CA PHE A 211 -13.59 -10.98 -1.41
C PHE A 211 -14.13 -10.28 -0.15
N VAL A 212 -14.05 -8.95 -0.07
CA VAL A 212 -14.58 -8.20 1.08
C VAL A 212 -16.10 -8.27 1.16
N HIS A 213 -16.79 -8.32 0.00
CA HIS A 213 -18.23 -8.50 -0.06
C HIS A 213 -18.65 -9.89 0.43
N GLN A 214 -18.00 -10.97 -0.04
CA GLN A 214 -18.24 -12.34 0.41
C GLN A 214 -17.99 -12.52 1.91
N ALA A 215 -16.96 -11.84 2.44
CA ALA A 215 -16.66 -11.79 3.86
C ALA A 215 -17.65 -10.92 4.67
N MET A 216 -18.62 -10.26 4.01
CA MET A 216 -19.55 -9.28 4.63
C MET A 216 -18.81 -8.23 5.47
N PHE A 217 -17.67 -7.72 4.95
CA PHE A 217 -16.89 -6.71 5.66
C PHE A 217 -17.64 -5.36 5.69
N PRO A 218 -17.63 -4.62 6.82
CA PRO A 218 -18.37 -3.37 6.95
C PRO A 218 -17.88 -2.31 5.96
N GLU A 219 -18.74 -1.85 5.05
CA GLU A 219 -18.39 -0.89 4.01
C GLU A 219 -17.88 0.46 4.59
N GLN A 220 -18.39 0.87 5.76
CA GLN A 220 -17.93 2.08 6.45
C GLN A 220 -16.47 2.03 6.92
N LEU A 221 -15.85 0.84 6.93
CA LEU A 221 -14.43 0.66 7.23
C LEU A 221 -13.56 0.64 5.97
N ILE A 222 -14.14 0.65 4.77
CA ILE A 222 -13.40 0.75 3.50
C ILE A 222 -13.25 2.22 3.12
N LEU A 223 -12.00 2.73 3.09
CA LEU A 223 -11.74 4.17 2.91
C LEU A 223 -11.79 4.63 1.45
N ASN A 224 -11.77 3.73 0.47
CA ASN A 224 -11.65 4.07 -0.96
C ASN A 224 -12.70 5.07 -1.46
N ASN A 225 -13.90 5.09 -0.89
CA ASN A 225 -14.99 6.01 -1.25
C ASN A 225 -15.12 7.21 -0.29
N GLN A 226 -14.29 7.27 0.76
CA GLN A 226 -14.36 8.29 1.81
C GLN A 226 -13.19 9.27 1.66
N LEU A 227 -13.03 9.89 0.48
CA LEU A 227 -11.84 10.67 0.12
C LEU A 227 -11.42 11.73 1.16
N PRO A 228 -12.32 12.52 1.78
CA PRO A 228 -11.91 13.47 2.82
C PRO A 228 -11.29 12.77 4.03
N ARG A 229 -11.90 11.67 4.50
CA ARG A 229 -11.40 10.88 5.63
C ARG A 229 -10.06 10.20 5.27
N LEU A 230 -9.96 9.64 4.08
CA LEU A 230 -8.74 9.02 3.58
C LEU A 230 -7.57 10.01 3.54
N LYS A 231 -7.78 11.21 2.99
CA LYS A 231 -6.73 12.24 2.91
C LYS A 231 -6.27 12.69 4.29
N VAL A 232 -7.18 12.95 5.20
CA VAL A 232 -6.83 13.29 6.59
C VAL A 232 -6.00 12.16 7.20
N PHE A 233 -6.44 10.92 7.06
CA PHE A 233 -5.74 9.75 7.57
C PHE A 233 -4.30 9.65 7.04
N LEU A 234 -4.10 9.76 5.73
CA LEU A 234 -2.78 9.63 5.11
C LEU A 234 -1.82 10.78 5.48
N GLN A 235 -2.33 11.97 5.77
CA GLN A 235 -1.53 13.17 6.03
C GLN A 235 -1.29 13.46 7.51
N THR A 236 -2.04 12.82 8.42
CA THR A 236 -1.83 12.97 9.87
C THR A 236 -0.52 12.30 10.29
N ARG A 237 0.35 13.03 11.01
CA ARG A 237 1.66 12.57 11.51
C ARG A 237 1.78 12.82 13.01
N GLU A 238 0.82 12.26 13.76
CA GLU A 238 0.85 12.32 15.24
C GLU A 238 1.68 11.17 15.82
#